data_019d8456beb5fccb75e3ccd71b60c07e
#
_entry.id   019d8456beb5fccb75e3ccd71b60c07e
#
_cell.length_a   1.000
_cell.length_b   1.000
_cell.length_c   1.000
_cell.angle_alpha   90.00
_cell.angle_beta   90.00
_cell.angle_gamma   90.00
#
_symmetry.space_group_name_H-M   'P 1'
#
loop_
_entity.id
_entity.type
_entity.pdbx_description
1 polymer ?
#
loop_
_entity_poly.entity_id
_entity_poly.type
_entity_poly.pdbx_seq_one_letter_code
_entity_poly.pdbx_strand_id
1 'polypeptide(L)'
;MEEDRIKRGSVFIAELNPTIGSEQYGRRPVVILSNDLSNKYSPTILIAPFTKILKKRSLPTHILVRKTSFLKYDSIILLEQIRTIDKSRLIAYKGKIKEDILNQINMGLIEAEDIDIISYLKNFGIGGNNETKKRLYSDYYNEEL
;
A
#
# COMPACT_ATOMS: atom_id res chain seq x y z
N MET A 1 18.13 3.08 -12.09
CA MET A 1 16.90 3.65 -11.49
C MET A 1 16.28 2.67 -10.51
N GLU A 2 15.57 3.17 -9.56
CA GLU A 2 14.98 2.35 -8.50
C GLU A 2 13.63 1.72 -8.88
N GLU A 3 13.30 1.69 -10.18
CA GLU A 3 12.02 1.12 -10.68
C GLU A 3 11.82 -0.34 -10.25
N ASP A 4 12.90 -1.13 -10.25
CA ASP A 4 12.83 -2.53 -9.81
C ASP A 4 12.47 -2.68 -8.33
N ARG A 5 12.55 -1.60 -7.58
CA ARG A 5 12.20 -1.54 -6.16
C ARG A 5 10.77 -1.09 -5.91
N ILE A 6 10.03 -0.73 -6.96
CA ILE A 6 8.62 -0.39 -6.85
C ILE A 6 7.83 -1.69 -6.74
N LYS A 7 7.75 -2.21 -5.52
CA LYS A 7 7.09 -3.47 -5.18
C LYS A 7 6.11 -3.23 -4.03
N ARG A 8 5.09 -4.06 -3.96
CA ARG A 8 4.17 -4.01 -2.82
C ARG A 8 4.95 -4.19 -1.51
N GLY A 9 4.75 -3.30 -0.56
CA GLY A 9 5.48 -3.29 0.71
C GLY A 9 6.75 -2.47 0.71
N SER A 10 7.21 -1.99 -0.44
CA SER A 10 8.34 -1.07 -0.51
C SER A 10 7.97 0.30 0.07
N VAL A 11 8.93 0.93 0.74
CA VAL A 11 8.78 2.26 1.34
C VAL A 11 9.65 3.24 0.58
N PHE A 12 9.03 4.30 0.12
CA PHE A 12 9.68 5.43 -0.57
C PHE A 12 9.37 6.72 0.15
N ILE A 13 10.26 7.71 0.02
CA ILE A 13 9.87 9.10 0.25
C ILE A 13 9.16 9.57 -1.02
N ALA A 14 8.00 10.19 -0.86
CA ALA A 14 7.21 10.71 -1.97
C ALA A 14 6.77 12.15 -1.69
N GLU A 15 6.61 12.92 -2.76
CA GLU A 15 6.01 14.25 -2.71
C GLU A 15 4.50 14.12 -2.92
N LEU A 16 3.73 14.41 -1.87
CA LEU A 16 2.27 14.27 -1.92
C LEU A 16 1.55 15.56 -2.33
N ASN A 17 2.21 16.70 -2.27
CA ASN A 17 1.63 17.97 -2.70
C ASN A 17 1.46 18.02 -4.23
N PRO A 18 0.45 18.73 -4.75
CA PRO A 18 -0.56 19.48 -4.01
C PRO A 18 -1.64 18.60 -3.41
N THR A 19 -2.13 18.99 -2.24
CA THR A 19 -3.20 18.32 -1.50
C THR A 19 -4.24 19.34 -1.03
N ILE A 20 -5.38 18.87 -0.56
CA ILE A 20 -6.47 19.73 -0.10
C ILE A 20 -6.87 19.33 1.31
N GLY A 21 -7.07 20.31 2.16
CA GLY A 21 -7.65 20.14 3.50
C GLY A 21 -6.87 19.17 4.38
N SER A 22 -7.56 18.16 4.86
CA SER A 22 -7.01 17.17 5.81
C SER A 22 -6.26 16.00 5.16
N GLU A 23 -6.07 16.03 3.85
CA GLU A 23 -5.24 15.03 3.17
C GLU A 23 -3.80 15.10 3.69
N GLN A 24 -3.15 13.96 3.86
CA GLN A 24 -1.73 13.94 4.21
C GLN A 24 -0.90 14.59 3.10
N TYR A 25 -0.01 15.48 3.51
CA TYR A 25 0.68 16.39 2.60
C TYR A 25 2.21 16.33 2.74
N GLY A 26 2.88 16.96 1.79
CA GLY A 26 4.32 17.17 1.81
C GLY A 26 5.13 15.93 1.47
N ARG A 27 6.41 16.02 1.75
CA ARG A 27 7.35 14.92 1.56
C ARG A 27 7.34 14.02 2.77
N ARG A 28 7.01 12.76 2.56
CA ARG A 28 6.94 11.79 3.66
C ARG A 28 7.10 10.38 3.16
N PRO A 29 7.40 9.43 4.07
CA PRO A 29 7.40 8.03 3.70
C PRO A 29 5.99 7.58 3.28
N VAL A 30 5.94 6.74 2.26
CA VAL A 30 4.73 6.05 1.81
C VAL A 30 5.07 4.58 1.61
N VAL A 31 4.08 3.71 1.81
CA VAL A 31 4.20 2.30 1.48
C VAL A 31 3.42 2.01 0.20
N ILE A 32 4.02 1.23 -0.69
CA ILE A 32 3.36 0.81 -1.93
C ILE A 32 2.43 -0.35 -1.63
N LEU A 33 1.17 -0.21 -2.03
CA LEU A 33 0.11 -1.19 -1.79
C LEU A 33 -0.38 -1.88 -3.05
N SER A 34 -0.17 -1.29 -4.22
CA SER A 34 -0.56 -1.89 -5.49
C SER A 34 0.21 -3.18 -5.75
N ASN A 35 -0.41 -4.10 -6.49
CA ASN A 35 0.21 -5.38 -6.83
C ASN A 35 1.40 -5.18 -7.78
N ASP A 36 2.32 -6.14 -7.76
CA ASP A 36 3.60 -6.01 -8.48
C ASP A 36 3.45 -6.01 -10.00
N LEU A 37 2.41 -6.64 -10.52
CA LEU A 37 2.14 -6.59 -11.96
C LEU A 37 1.73 -5.17 -12.38
N SER A 38 0.82 -4.55 -11.64
CA SER A 38 0.43 -3.15 -11.83
C SER A 38 1.62 -2.22 -11.62
N ASN A 39 2.42 -2.45 -10.60
CA ASN A 39 3.62 -1.65 -10.32
C ASN A 39 4.62 -1.65 -11.48
N LYS A 40 4.70 -2.76 -12.19
CA LYS A 40 5.61 -2.89 -13.34
C LYS A 40 5.12 -2.11 -14.58
N TYR A 41 3.83 -2.18 -14.87
CA TYR A 41 3.28 -1.70 -16.15
C TYR A 41 2.52 -0.38 -16.07
N SER A 42 1.97 -0.03 -14.92
CA SER A 42 1.20 1.20 -14.77
C SER A 42 2.10 2.41 -14.50
N PRO A 43 1.78 3.59 -15.04
CA PRO A 43 2.47 4.82 -14.67
C PRO A 43 2.12 5.33 -13.28
N THR A 44 1.08 4.78 -12.67
CA THR A 44 0.61 5.13 -11.32
C THR A 44 0.74 3.97 -10.37
N ILE A 45 0.75 4.28 -9.08
CA ILE A 45 0.80 3.30 -8.00
C ILE A 45 -0.19 3.69 -6.90
N LEU A 46 -0.64 2.70 -6.14
CA LEU A 46 -1.46 2.91 -4.95
C LEU A 46 -0.56 2.93 -3.73
N ILE A 47 -0.71 3.95 -2.90
CA ILE A 47 0.12 4.12 -1.69
C ILE A 47 -0.74 4.45 -0.47
N ALA A 48 -0.15 4.23 0.70
CA ALA A 48 -0.63 4.79 1.96
C ALA A 48 0.51 5.55 2.64
N PRO A 49 0.24 6.73 3.19
CA PRO A 49 1.26 7.55 3.83
C PRO A 49 1.53 7.11 5.26
N PHE A 50 2.77 7.32 5.68
CA PHE A 50 3.17 7.27 7.09
C PHE A 50 2.99 8.63 7.75
N THR A 51 2.67 8.63 9.03
CA THR A 51 2.73 9.81 9.87
C THR A 51 3.43 9.46 11.18
N LYS A 52 4.11 10.43 11.79
CA LYS A 52 4.67 10.22 13.13
C LYS A 52 3.55 9.98 14.11
N ILE A 53 3.82 9.15 15.13
CA ILE A 53 2.89 8.98 16.23
C ILE A 53 2.84 10.27 17.04
N LEU A 54 1.71 10.94 16.93
CA LEU A 54 1.31 12.00 17.82
C LEU A 54 0.12 11.44 18.57
N LYS A 55 -0.01 11.67 19.84
CA LYS A 55 -1.10 11.29 20.77
C LYS A 55 -2.44 10.94 20.08
N LYS A 56 -2.55 9.80 19.43
CA LYS A 56 -3.75 9.48 18.66
C LYS A 56 -4.40 8.19 19.09
N ARG A 57 -5.71 8.17 18.95
CA ARG A 57 -6.51 6.97 19.02
C ARG A 57 -5.95 5.91 18.11
N SER A 58 -5.85 4.70 18.63
CA SER A 58 -5.67 3.51 17.79
C SER A 58 -6.96 3.25 17.01
N LEU A 59 -6.86 3.24 15.70
CA LEU A 59 -7.95 2.83 14.79
C LEU A 59 -7.53 1.55 14.07
N PRO A 60 -8.47 0.69 13.67
CA PRO A 60 -8.12 -0.51 12.89
C PRO A 60 -7.38 -0.22 11.60
N THR A 61 -7.59 0.99 11.03
CA THR A 61 -6.93 1.45 9.80
C THR A 61 -5.57 2.08 10.05
N HIS A 62 -5.14 2.20 11.31
CA HIS A 62 -3.84 2.73 11.70
C HIS A 62 -2.89 1.57 12.03
N ILE A 63 -1.87 1.40 11.21
CA ILE A 63 -0.88 0.33 11.40
C ILE A 63 0.37 0.90 12.01
N LEU A 64 0.68 0.47 13.24
CA LEU A 64 1.88 0.89 13.96
C LEU A 64 3.12 0.26 13.34
N VAL A 65 4.11 1.07 13.01
CA VAL A 65 5.42 0.64 12.55
C VAL A 65 6.48 1.30 13.42
N ARG A 66 7.23 0.49 14.15
CA ARG A 66 8.33 0.96 14.98
C ARG A 66 9.47 1.47 14.11
N LYS A 67 10.23 2.44 14.62
CA LYS A 67 11.41 2.95 13.91
C LYS A 67 12.34 1.79 13.52
N THR A 68 12.91 1.90 12.34
CA THR A 68 13.83 0.92 11.77
C THR A 68 15.06 1.66 11.25
N SER A 69 15.98 0.93 10.60
CA SER A 69 17.11 1.56 9.92
C SER A 69 16.70 2.59 8.87
N PHE A 70 15.49 2.47 8.30
CA PHE A 70 15.00 3.37 7.25
C PHE A 70 13.82 4.27 7.70
N LEU A 71 13.28 4.06 8.89
CA LEU A 71 12.25 4.92 9.50
C LEU A 71 12.80 5.59 10.74
N LYS A 72 12.94 6.88 10.70
CA LYS A 72 13.57 7.70 11.73
C LYS A 72 12.77 7.74 13.04
N TYR A 73 11.44 7.57 12.94
CA TYR A 73 10.52 7.68 14.06
C TYR A 73 9.51 6.53 14.03
N ASP A 74 9.03 6.14 15.23
CA ASP A 74 7.83 5.33 15.31
C ASP A 74 6.71 6.02 14.54
N SER A 75 6.02 5.28 13.69
CA SER A 75 5.09 5.85 12.72
C SER A 75 3.82 5.03 12.64
N ILE A 76 2.80 5.64 12.07
CA ILE A 76 1.53 4.97 11.75
C ILE A 76 1.34 5.04 10.24
N ILE A 77 0.99 3.91 9.62
CA ILE A 77 0.49 3.90 8.25
C ILE A 77 -1.00 4.21 8.31
N LEU A 78 -1.43 5.21 7.54
CA LEU A 78 -2.82 5.67 7.50
C LEU A 78 -3.55 5.01 6.33
N LEU A 79 -4.22 3.90 6.57
CA LEU A 79 -4.92 3.18 5.50
C LEU A 79 -6.17 3.93 5.01
N GLU A 80 -6.76 4.81 5.82
CA GLU A 80 -7.84 5.69 5.39
C GLU A 80 -7.40 6.79 4.44
N GLN A 81 -6.09 6.98 4.30
CA GLN A 81 -5.48 7.98 3.39
C GLN A 81 -4.88 7.35 2.13
N ILE A 82 -5.35 6.16 1.76
CA ILE A 82 -4.90 5.51 0.52
C ILE A 82 -5.17 6.42 -0.66
N ARG A 83 -4.18 6.54 -1.55
CA ARG A 83 -4.36 7.30 -2.79
C ARG A 83 -3.50 6.76 -3.91
N THR A 84 -3.93 7.02 -5.12
CA THR A 84 -3.14 6.79 -6.33
C THR A 84 -2.23 7.98 -6.56
N ILE A 85 -0.95 7.71 -6.81
CA ILE A 85 0.02 8.73 -7.19
C ILE A 85 0.74 8.32 -8.47
N ASP A 86 1.20 9.30 -9.23
CA ASP A 86 2.12 9.06 -10.33
C ASP A 86 3.47 8.61 -9.80
N LYS A 87 4.12 7.67 -10.50
CA LYS A 87 5.46 7.20 -10.11
C LYS A 87 6.49 8.31 -9.99
N SER A 88 6.33 9.39 -10.75
CA SER A 88 7.24 10.54 -10.69
C SER A 88 7.23 11.27 -9.34
N ARG A 89 6.24 11.02 -8.50
CA ARG A 89 6.20 11.57 -7.14
C ARG A 89 7.15 10.85 -6.18
N LEU A 90 7.64 9.68 -6.53
CA LEU A 90 8.62 8.94 -5.73
C LEU A 90 9.98 9.61 -5.81
N ILE A 91 10.57 9.90 -4.66
CA ILE A 91 11.85 10.61 -4.55
C ILE A 91 12.99 9.66 -4.26
N ALA A 92 12.84 8.79 -3.24
CA ALA A 92 13.91 7.91 -2.79
C ALA A 92 13.37 6.62 -2.17
N TYR A 93 13.97 5.51 -2.55
CA TYR A 93 13.73 4.22 -1.91
C TYR A 93 14.34 4.21 -0.51
N LYS A 94 13.59 3.71 0.46
CA LYS A 94 14.04 3.65 1.85
C LYS A 94 14.21 2.23 2.38
N GLY A 95 13.40 1.29 1.95
CA GLY A 95 13.44 -0.08 2.42
C GLY A 95 12.13 -0.81 2.16
N LYS A 96 11.95 -1.90 2.85
CA LYS A 96 10.75 -2.74 2.72
C LYS A 96 10.21 -3.08 4.12
N ILE A 97 8.90 -3.00 4.28
CA ILE A 97 8.25 -3.41 5.54
C ILE A 97 8.32 -4.92 5.70
N LYS A 98 8.29 -5.36 6.96
CA LYS A 98 8.29 -6.78 7.30
C LYS A 98 6.96 -7.44 6.97
N GLU A 99 6.98 -8.75 6.80
CA GLU A 99 5.82 -9.57 6.47
C GLU A 99 4.68 -9.43 7.49
N ASP A 100 5.00 -9.36 8.78
CA ASP A 100 4.00 -9.17 9.83
C ASP A 100 3.27 -7.84 9.71
N ILE A 101 3.96 -6.77 9.33
CA ILE A 101 3.35 -5.46 9.06
C ILE A 101 2.47 -5.53 7.81
N LEU A 102 2.95 -6.20 6.77
CA LEU A 102 2.17 -6.39 5.54
C LEU A 102 0.87 -7.15 5.82
N ASN A 103 0.92 -8.17 6.68
CA ASN A 103 -0.27 -8.91 7.10
C ASN A 103 -1.26 -8.01 7.87
N GLN A 104 -0.76 -7.15 8.74
CA GLN A 104 -1.59 -6.17 9.43
C GLN A 104 -2.23 -5.18 8.45
N ILE A 105 -1.49 -4.74 7.44
CA ILE A 105 -2.02 -3.88 6.38
C ILE A 105 -3.16 -4.60 5.64
N ASN A 106 -2.98 -5.86 5.29
CA ASN A 106 -4.02 -6.63 4.60
C ASN A 106 -5.32 -6.66 5.40
N MET A 107 -5.23 -6.91 6.71
CA MET A 107 -6.39 -6.90 7.60
C MET A 107 -7.00 -5.50 7.71
N GLY A 108 -6.18 -4.49 7.84
CA GLY A 108 -6.62 -3.10 7.91
C GLY A 108 -7.31 -2.61 6.63
N LEU A 109 -6.87 -3.09 5.47
CA LEU A 109 -7.51 -2.78 4.18
C LEU A 109 -8.90 -3.40 4.07
N ILE A 110 -9.07 -4.63 4.55
CA ILE A 110 -10.38 -5.29 4.60
C ILE A 110 -11.36 -4.42 5.40
N GLU A 111 -10.92 -3.89 6.55
CA GLU A 111 -11.72 -2.98 7.38
C GLU A 111 -11.94 -1.63 6.69
N ALA A 112 -10.89 -1.02 6.17
CA ALA A 112 -10.96 0.32 5.57
C ALA A 112 -11.87 0.38 4.35
N GLU A 113 -11.89 -0.71 3.56
CA GLU A 113 -12.65 -0.81 2.31
C GLU A 113 -13.96 -1.58 2.48
N ASP A 114 -14.28 -2.02 3.70
CA ASP A 114 -15.47 -2.81 4.00
C ASP A 114 -15.62 -4.03 3.06
N ILE A 115 -14.54 -4.76 2.88
CA ILE A 115 -14.51 -5.91 1.97
C ILE A 115 -15.22 -7.10 2.61
N ASP A 116 -16.22 -7.65 1.91
CA ASP A 116 -16.92 -8.88 2.31
C ASP A 116 -16.07 -10.10 1.93
N ILE A 117 -15.13 -10.46 2.81
CA ILE A 117 -14.23 -11.58 2.58
C ILE A 117 -14.93 -12.93 2.58
N ILE A 118 -16.05 -13.04 3.31
CA ILE A 118 -16.83 -14.29 3.38
C ILE A 118 -17.47 -14.59 2.02
N SER A 119 -18.10 -13.61 1.41
CA SER A 119 -18.66 -13.75 0.05
C SER A 119 -17.57 -14.04 -0.98
N TYR A 120 -16.42 -13.38 -0.86
CA TYR A 120 -15.28 -13.65 -1.73
C TYR A 120 -14.85 -15.11 -1.63
N LEU A 121 -14.67 -15.63 -0.42
CA LEU A 121 -14.24 -17.02 -0.19
C LEU A 121 -15.28 -18.03 -0.69
N LYS A 122 -16.56 -17.73 -0.53
CA LYS A 122 -17.65 -18.60 -1.05
C LYS A 122 -17.63 -18.70 -2.57
N ASN A 123 -17.39 -17.60 -3.27
CA ASN A 123 -17.40 -17.55 -4.72
C ASN A 123 -16.18 -18.23 -5.36
N PHE A 124 -15.03 -18.20 -4.70
CA PHE A 124 -13.76 -18.71 -5.23
C PHE A 124 -13.25 -19.95 -4.51
N GLY A 125 -14.00 -20.46 -3.52
CA GLY A 125 -13.60 -21.59 -2.69
C GLY A 125 -12.62 -21.18 -1.60
N ILE A 126 -12.66 -21.92 -0.47
CA ILE A 126 -11.72 -21.75 0.63
C ILE A 126 -10.33 -22.17 0.12
N GLY A 127 -9.39 -21.22 0.07
CA GLY A 127 -8.04 -21.47 -0.42
C GLY A 127 -7.87 -21.30 -1.93
N GLY A 128 -8.61 -20.34 -2.53
CA GLY A 128 -8.36 -19.90 -3.90
C GLY A 128 -6.86 -19.77 -4.13
N ASN A 129 -6.30 -20.68 -4.92
CA ASN A 129 -4.88 -20.81 -5.12
C ASN A 129 -4.33 -19.64 -5.94
N ASN A 130 -3.01 -19.53 -5.99
CA ASN A 130 -2.32 -18.54 -6.80
C ASN A 130 -2.73 -18.58 -8.28
N GLU A 131 -3.21 -19.70 -8.77
CA GLU A 131 -3.65 -19.87 -10.16
C GLU A 131 -4.96 -19.15 -10.44
N THR A 132 -5.94 -19.20 -9.52
CA THR A 132 -7.19 -18.44 -9.65
C THR A 132 -6.90 -16.95 -9.71
N LYS A 133 -6.00 -16.50 -8.86
CA LYS A 133 -5.54 -15.10 -8.82
C LYS A 133 -4.82 -14.70 -10.11
N LYS A 134 -3.91 -15.53 -10.59
CA LYS A 134 -3.20 -15.32 -11.85
C LYS A 134 -4.15 -15.28 -13.04
N ARG A 135 -5.16 -16.13 -13.05
CA ARG A 135 -6.17 -16.18 -14.12
C ARG A 135 -6.99 -14.90 -14.17
N LEU A 136 -7.45 -14.39 -13.00
CA LEU A 136 -8.16 -13.13 -12.92
C LEU A 136 -7.31 -11.98 -13.44
N TYR A 137 -6.03 -11.95 -13.09
CA TYR A 137 -5.11 -10.92 -13.58
C TYR A 137 -4.79 -11.06 -15.07
N SER A 138 -4.61 -12.27 -15.58
CA SER A 138 -4.31 -12.48 -17.00
C SER A 138 -5.46 -12.01 -17.90
N ASP A 139 -6.70 -12.29 -17.49
CA ASP A 139 -7.87 -11.87 -18.25
C ASP A 139 -8.00 -10.34 -18.28
N TYR A 140 -7.62 -9.67 -17.18
CA TYR A 140 -7.69 -8.22 -17.08
C TYR A 140 -6.56 -7.51 -17.86
N TYR A 141 -5.34 -8.01 -17.76
CA TYR A 141 -4.18 -7.34 -18.35
C TYR A 141 -3.87 -7.76 -19.80
N ASN A 142 -4.34 -8.89 -20.25
CA ASN A 142 -4.16 -9.32 -21.65
C ASN A 142 -5.02 -8.53 -22.64
N GLU A 143 -6.07 -7.87 -22.18
CA GLU A 143 -6.90 -7.00 -23.04
C GLU A 143 -6.26 -5.62 -23.26
N GLU A 144 -5.31 -5.20 -22.42
CA GLU A 144 -4.64 -3.90 -22.50
C GLU A 144 -3.20 -3.96 -23.02
N LEU A 145 -2.66 -5.14 -23.16
CA LEU A 145 -1.31 -5.36 -23.66
C LEU A 145 -1.32 -5.84 -25.11
#